data_1c8fc471c9947cbb4e4cbfb5a79ee12c
#
_entry.id   1c8fc471c9947cbb4e4cbfb5a79ee12c
#
_cell.length_a   1.000
_cell.length_b   1.000
_cell.length_c   1.000
_cell.angle_alpha   90.00
_cell.angle_beta   90.00
_cell.angle_gamma   90.00
#
_symmetry.space_group_name_H-M   'P 1'
#
loop_
_entity.id
_entity.type
_entity.pdbx_description
1 polymer ?
#
loop_
_entity_poly.entity_id
_entity_poly.type
_entity_poly.pdbx_seq_one_letter_code
_entity_poly.pdbx_strand_id
1 'polypeptide(L)'
;RFVVHIAKSYSGYGLPQADLIQEGNIGLMKAVDRFDPNKGVKVVSFAVHWIKAEIHEYILKNWRMVKIATTKAQRKLFFNLRSKKKTLDWLTKEEAEQIAKDLNVEVKDVLHMENRLTSHDSAFDGPVGSDDESDIMSPSQYLEDKSFSPEILVADQEVADHNSEELTMALSQLDERSKDIIARRYLADQKETLHDLADEYKVSAERIRQIENGALKKLKAAMSNAA
;
A
#
# COMPACT_ATOMS: atom_id res chain seq x y z
N ARG A 1 -21.37 -32.38 -4.13
CA ARG A 1 -20.26 -33.32 -4.50
C ARG A 1 -19.24 -32.67 -5.45
N PHE A 2 -19.70 -31.97 -6.50
CA PHE A 2 -18.83 -31.38 -7.50
C PHE A 2 -17.89 -30.32 -6.89
N VAL A 3 -18.41 -29.40 -6.08
CA VAL A 3 -17.61 -28.38 -5.37
C VAL A 3 -16.55 -29.01 -4.44
N VAL A 4 -16.95 -30.06 -3.71
CA VAL A 4 -16.06 -30.82 -2.81
C VAL A 4 -14.86 -31.41 -3.57
N HIS A 5 -15.13 -31.94 -4.77
CA HIS A 5 -14.06 -32.49 -5.62
C HIS A 5 -13.04 -31.41 -6.03
N ILE A 6 -13.54 -30.23 -6.42
CA ILE A 6 -12.67 -29.09 -6.79
C ILE A 6 -11.92 -28.56 -5.55
N ALA A 7 -12.60 -28.38 -4.42
CA ALA A 7 -12.01 -27.86 -3.19
C ALA A 7 -10.86 -28.77 -2.67
N LYS A 8 -10.97 -30.10 -2.83
CA LYS A 8 -9.91 -31.03 -2.47
C LYS A 8 -8.60 -30.77 -3.19
N SER A 9 -8.63 -30.27 -4.43
CA SER A 9 -7.40 -29.95 -5.16
C SER A 9 -6.62 -28.75 -4.58
N TYR A 10 -7.24 -28.00 -3.67
CA TYR A 10 -6.65 -26.83 -2.98
C TYR A 10 -6.32 -27.10 -1.51
N SER A 11 -6.44 -28.32 -1.01
CA SER A 11 -6.12 -28.66 0.40
C SER A 11 -4.67 -28.37 0.79
N GLY A 12 -3.74 -28.36 -0.18
CA GLY A 12 -2.32 -28.12 0.04
C GLY A 12 -1.93 -26.67 0.44
N TYR A 13 -2.91 -25.75 0.47
CA TYR A 13 -2.66 -24.36 0.90
C TYR A 13 -2.78 -24.14 2.42
N GLY A 14 -3.09 -25.18 3.20
CA GLY A 14 -3.15 -25.09 4.67
C GLY A 14 -4.41 -24.41 5.23
N LEU A 15 -5.40 -24.14 4.39
CA LEU A 15 -6.67 -23.56 4.82
C LEU A 15 -7.73 -24.64 5.14
N PRO A 16 -8.69 -24.36 6.05
CA PRO A 16 -9.73 -25.29 6.39
C PRO A 16 -10.53 -25.73 5.17
N GLN A 17 -10.68 -27.04 4.97
CA GLN A 17 -11.36 -27.58 3.80
C GLN A 17 -12.85 -27.21 3.77
N ALA A 18 -13.46 -27.08 4.93
CA ALA A 18 -14.86 -26.65 5.05
C ALA A 18 -15.07 -25.25 4.44
N ASP A 19 -14.16 -24.32 4.70
CA ASP A 19 -14.22 -22.96 4.18
C ASP A 19 -14.04 -22.93 2.67
N LEU A 20 -13.06 -23.69 2.15
CA LEU A 20 -12.86 -23.84 0.70
C LEU A 20 -14.10 -24.39 -0.01
N ILE A 21 -14.82 -25.32 0.64
CA ILE A 21 -16.09 -25.85 0.11
C ILE A 21 -17.17 -24.79 0.11
N GLN A 22 -17.29 -23.99 1.19
CA GLN A 22 -18.33 -22.95 1.26
C GLN A 22 -18.08 -21.83 0.25
N GLU A 23 -16.84 -21.39 0.11
CA GLU A 23 -16.48 -20.42 -0.93
C GLU A 23 -16.75 -20.98 -2.34
N GLY A 24 -16.43 -22.25 -2.56
CA GLY A 24 -16.78 -22.93 -3.80
C GLY A 24 -18.30 -23.03 -4.02
N ASN A 25 -19.12 -23.20 -2.97
CA ASN A 25 -20.56 -23.17 -3.05
C ASN A 25 -21.07 -21.76 -3.44
N ILE A 26 -20.49 -20.70 -2.90
CA ILE A 26 -20.77 -19.32 -3.31
C ILE A 26 -20.47 -19.13 -4.80
N GLY A 27 -19.33 -19.65 -5.27
CA GLY A 27 -18.99 -19.64 -6.69
C GLY A 27 -20.01 -20.39 -7.56
N LEU A 28 -20.47 -21.53 -7.08
CA LEU A 28 -21.54 -22.30 -7.79
C LEU A 28 -22.86 -21.53 -7.86
N MET A 29 -23.28 -20.87 -6.77
CA MET A 29 -24.45 -20.01 -6.75
C MET A 29 -24.36 -18.89 -7.78
N LYS A 30 -23.26 -18.16 -7.78
CA LYS A 30 -22.98 -17.10 -8.78
C LYS A 30 -23.00 -17.63 -10.22
N ALA A 31 -22.53 -18.86 -10.41
CA ALA A 31 -22.57 -19.50 -11.72
C ALA A 31 -24.01 -19.82 -12.18
N VAL A 32 -24.86 -20.32 -11.27
CA VAL A 32 -26.27 -20.65 -11.58
C VAL A 32 -27.03 -19.37 -11.94
N ASP A 33 -26.88 -18.31 -11.16
CA ASP A 33 -27.53 -17.00 -11.39
C ASP A 33 -27.22 -16.40 -12.77
N ARG A 34 -26.01 -16.67 -13.28
CA ARG A 34 -25.51 -16.10 -14.56
C ARG A 34 -25.55 -17.08 -15.72
N PHE A 35 -26.01 -18.29 -15.49
CA PHE A 35 -26.03 -19.32 -16.51
C PHE A 35 -27.19 -19.12 -17.50
N ASP A 36 -26.86 -19.13 -18.79
CA ASP A 36 -27.83 -19.06 -19.88
C ASP A 36 -27.87 -20.42 -20.62
N PRO A 37 -28.97 -21.16 -20.50
CA PRO A 37 -29.12 -22.49 -21.13
C PRO A 37 -29.07 -22.43 -22.66
N ASN A 38 -29.40 -21.28 -23.27
CA ASN A 38 -29.48 -21.16 -24.73
C ASN A 38 -28.09 -21.10 -25.41
N LYS A 39 -27.03 -20.91 -24.64
CA LYS A 39 -25.64 -20.82 -25.18
C LYS A 39 -24.97 -22.16 -25.46
N GLY A 40 -25.67 -23.28 -25.31
CA GLY A 40 -25.19 -24.64 -25.67
C GLY A 40 -24.02 -25.16 -24.79
N VAL A 41 -23.70 -24.51 -23.68
CA VAL A 41 -22.64 -24.90 -22.73
C VAL A 41 -23.23 -25.65 -21.56
N LYS A 42 -22.58 -26.74 -21.09
CA LYS A 42 -23.00 -27.45 -19.89
C LYS A 42 -22.76 -26.62 -18.62
N VAL A 43 -23.76 -26.62 -17.70
CA VAL A 43 -23.65 -25.91 -16.40
C VAL A 43 -22.35 -26.24 -15.67
N VAL A 44 -21.92 -27.50 -15.65
CA VAL A 44 -20.71 -27.96 -14.98
C VAL A 44 -19.47 -27.27 -15.54
N SER A 45 -19.35 -27.18 -16.87
CA SER A 45 -18.22 -26.54 -17.53
C SER A 45 -18.15 -25.03 -17.26
N PHE A 46 -19.29 -24.39 -17.19
CA PHE A 46 -19.40 -22.97 -16.84
C PHE A 46 -19.09 -22.72 -15.35
N ALA A 47 -19.66 -23.55 -14.46
CA ALA A 47 -19.54 -23.40 -13.02
C ALA A 47 -18.12 -23.62 -12.50
N VAL A 48 -17.30 -24.49 -13.14
CA VAL A 48 -15.90 -24.73 -12.74
C VAL A 48 -15.12 -23.43 -12.61
N HIS A 49 -15.29 -22.51 -13.55
CA HIS A 49 -14.53 -21.25 -13.57
C HIS A 49 -14.94 -20.34 -12.41
N TRP A 50 -16.22 -20.27 -12.09
CA TRP A 50 -16.73 -19.49 -10.96
C TRP A 50 -16.30 -20.06 -9.62
N ILE A 51 -16.43 -21.40 -9.46
CA ILE A 51 -15.98 -22.10 -8.24
C ILE A 51 -14.50 -21.87 -8.00
N LYS A 52 -13.66 -22.06 -9.02
CA LYS A 52 -12.22 -21.84 -8.90
C LYS A 52 -11.89 -20.36 -8.60
N ALA A 53 -12.59 -19.41 -9.19
CA ALA A 53 -12.35 -17.99 -8.95
C ALA A 53 -12.60 -17.62 -7.48
N GLU A 54 -13.72 -18.05 -6.88
CA GLU A 54 -14.00 -17.77 -5.47
C GLU A 54 -12.99 -18.45 -4.53
N ILE A 55 -12.67 -19.74 -4.78
CA ILE A 55 -11.66 -20.45 -4.00
C ILE A 55 -10.29 -19.75 -4.10
N HIS A 56 -9.86 -19.33 -5.30
CA HIS A 56 -8.60 -18.60 -5.48
C HIS A 56 -8.60 -17.27 -4.74
N GLU A 57 -9.69 -16.54 -4.78
CA GLU A 57 -9.79 -15.26 -4.08
C GLU A 57 -9.74 -15.46 -2.56
N TYR A 58 -10.44 -16.46 -2.04
CA TYR A 58 -10.38 -16.83 -0.64
C TYR A 58 -8.98 -17.21 -0.20
N ILE A 59 -8.26 -18.05 -0.97
CA ILE A 59 -6.88 -18.44 -0.68
C ILE A 59 -5.97 -17.21 -0.64
N LEU A 60 -6.01 -16.36 -1.65
CA LEU A 60 -5.17 -15.15 -1.70
C LEU A 60 -5.43 -14.19 -0.54
N LYS A 61 -6.64 -14.20 0.00
CA LYS A 61 -7.07 -13.32 1.08
C LYS A 61 -6.68 -13.83 2.47
N ASN A 62 -6.70 -15.17 2.66
CA ASN A 62 -6.58 -15.79 3.97
C ASN A 62 -5.36 -16.70 4.15
N TRP A 63 -4.50 -16.85 3.12
CA TRP A 63 -3.34 -17.73 3.19
C TRP A 63 -2.33 -17.31 4.27
N ARG A 64 -2.17 -16.00 4.49
CA ARG A 64 -1.34 -15.41 5.55
C ARG A 64 -2.01 -14.17 6.11
N MET A 65 -1.54 -13.73 7.27
CA MET A 65 -2.01 -12.53 7.95
C MET A 65 -1.85 -11.29 7.06
N VAL A 66 -0.71 -11.18 6.38
CA VAL A 66 -0.43 -10.11 5.40
C VAL A 66 -0.68 -10.61 3.97
N LYS A 67 -1.42 -9.85 3.18
CA LYS A 67 -1.68 -10.19 1.77
C LYS A 67 -0.38 -10.16 0.95
N ILE A 68 -0.03 -11.31 0.37
CA ILE A 68 1.20 -11.46 -0.39
C ILE A 68 1.05 -11.06 -1.85
N ALA A 69 -0.09 -11.37 -2.47
CA ALA A 69 -0.32 -11.17 -3.89
C ALA A 69 -1.42 -10.12 -4.13
N THR A 70 -1.02 -8.87 -4.38
CA THR A 70 -1.93 -7.74 -4.62
C THR A 70 -2.10 -7.42 -6.11
N THR A 71 -1.05 -7.56 -6.92
CA THR A 71 -1.06 -7.30 -8.36
C THR A 71 -1.46 -8.53 -9.18
N LYS A 72 -1.86 -8.33 -10.44
CA LYS A 72 -2.18 -9.43 -11.37
C LYS A 72 -0.99 -10.35 -11.60
N ALA A 73 0.23 -9.81 -11.72
CA ALA A 73 1.46 -10.56 -11.89
C ALA A 73 1.73 -11.44 -10.66
N GLN A 74 1.64 -10.89 -9.46
CA GLN A 74 1.84 -11.61 -8.21
C GLN A 74 0.79 -12.71 -7.99
N ARG A 75 -0.49 -12.48 -8.31
CA ARG A 75 -1.55 -13.50 -8.24
C ARG A 75 -1.26 -14.67 -9.19
N LYS A 76 -0.80 -14.38 -10.41
CA LYS A 76 -0.43 -15.40 -11.39
C LYS A 76 0.77 -16.22 -10.91
N LEU A 77 1.77 -15.55 -10.34
CA LEU A 77 2.95 -16.19 -9.76
C LEU A 77 2.59 -17.05 -8.54
N PHE A 78 1.74 -16.57 -7.65
CA PHE A 78 1.33 -17.31 -6.45
C PHE A 78 0.86 -18.73 -6.74
N PHE A 79 0.02 -18.92 -7.75
CA PHE A 79 -0.51 -20.25 -8.11
C PHE A 79 0.40 -21.06 -9.00
N ASN A 80 1.28 -20.44 -9.79
CA ASN A 80 2.04 -21.13 -10.82
C ASN A 80 3.53 -21.29 -10.48
N LEU A 81 4.10 -20.45 -9.61
CA LEU A 81 5.56 -20.46 -9.33
C LEU A 81 6.00 -21.83 -8.81
N ARG A 82 5.28 -22.37 -7.82
CA ARG A 82 5.65 -23.66 -7.19
C ARG A 82 5.58 -24.83 -8.16
N SER A 83 4.63 -24.84 -9.10
CA SER A 83 4.51 -25.90 -10.12
C SER A 83 5.56 -25.79 -11.22
N LYS A 84 6.11 -24.59 -11.46
CA LYS A 84 7.15 -24.33 -12.46
C LYS A 84 8.56 -24.51 -11.91
N LYS A 85 8.74 -24.45 -10.61
CA LYS A 85 10.01 -24.64 -9.94
C LYS A 85 10.43 -26.12 -9.99
N LYS A 86 11.61 -26.39 -10.50
CA LYS A 86 12.15 -27.76 -10.67
C LYS A 86 12.85 -28.26 -9.41
N THR A 87 13.48 -27.36 -8.68
CA THR A 87 14.24 -27.64 -7.46
C THR A 87 13.58 -27.02 -6.24
N LEU A 88 13.89 -27.52 -5.05
CA LEU A 88 13.42 -26.93 -3.78
C LEU A 88 14.29 -25.75 -3.34
N ASP A 89 15.48 -25.60 -3.91
CA ASP A 89 16.41 -24.51 -3.63
C ASP A 89 15.95 -23.18 -4.23
N TRP A 90 16.67 -22.11 -3.94
CA TRP A 90 16.43 -20.80 -4.54
C TRP A 90 16.51 -20.85 -6.06
N LEU A 91 15.67 -20.07 -6.73
CA LEU A 91 15.68 -19.98 -8.18
C LEU A 91 17.01 -19.41 -8.69
N THR A 92 17.58 -20.06 -9.67
CA THR A 92 18.70 -19.49 -10.42
C THR A 92 18.18 -18.36 -11.31
N LYS A 93 19.08 -17.46 -11.72
CA LYS A 93 18.72 -16.33 -12.58
C LYS A 93 18.10 -16.80 -13.89
N GLU A 94 18.63 -17.88 -14.47
CA GLU A 94 18.12 -18.46 -15.72
C GLU A 94 16.72 -19.05 -15.56
N GLU A 95 16.45 -19.76 -14.46
CA GLU A 95 15.12 -20.29 -14.15
C GLU A 95 14.11 -19.18 -13.93
N ALA A 96 14.50 -18.12 -13.22
CA ALA A 96 13.65 -16.96 -13.01
C ALA A 96 13.29 -16.27 -14.34
N GLU A 97 14.24 -16.16 -15.29
CA GLU A 97 14.00 -15.63 -16.63
C GLU A 97 13.07 -16.52 -17.45
N GLN A 98 13.22 -17.84 -17.36
CA GLN A 98 12.33 -18.80 -18.04
C GLN A 98 10.90 -18.69 -17.51
N ILE A 99 10.73 -18.68 -16.19
CA ILE A 99 9.43 -18.54 -15.55
C ILE A 99 8.78 -17.18 -15.90
N ALA A 100 9.57 -16.11 -15.91
CA ALA A 100 9.11 -14.79 -16.30
C ALA A 100 8.57 -14.75 -17.73
N LYS A 101 9.27 -15.37 -18.68
CA LYS A 101 8.83 -15.53 -20.08
C LYS A 101 7.56 -16.36 -20.19
N ASP A 102 7.54 -17.55 -19.54
CA ASP A 102 6.39 -18.46 -19.59
C ASP A 102 5.11 -17.83 -19.05
N LEU A 103 5.25 -17.04 -17.99
CA LEU A 103 4.12 -16.40 -17.32
C LEU A 103 3.87 -14.97 -17.80
N ASN A 104 4.69 -14.43 -18.71
CA ASN A 104 4.62 -13.05 -19.18
C ASN A 104 4.54 -12.05 -18.02
N VAL A 105 5.56 -12.08 -17.16
CA VAL A 105 5.76 -11.22 -15.99
C VAL A 105 7.21 -10.75 -15.93
N GLU A 106 7.51 -9.72 -15.16
CA GLU A 106 8.89 -9.25 -14.98
C GLU A 106 9.70 -10.22 -14.10
N VAL A 107 11.00 -10.37 -14.40
CA VAL A 107 11.90 -11.20 -13.60
C VAL A 107 11.98 -10.72 -12.15
N LYS A 108 11.93 -9.42 -11.95
CA LYS A 108 11.90 -8.81 -10.62
C LYS A 108 10.72 -9.28 -9.78
N ASP A 109 9.53 -9.40 -10.41
CA ASP A 109 8.33 -9.90 -9.73
C ASP A 109 8.48 -11.37 -9.33
N VAL A 110 9.15 -12.19 -10.16
CA VAL A 110 9.40 -13.62 -9.87
C VAL A 110 10.28 -13.76 -8.63
N LEU A 111 11.42 -13.09 -8.59
CA LEU A 111 12.36 -13.13 -7.46
C LEU A 111 11.72 -12.57 -6.18
N HIS A 112 10.99 -11.46 -6.31
CA HIS A 112 10.29 -10.87 -5.18
C HIS A 112 9.20 -11.79 -4.63
N MET A 113 8.47 -12.49 -5.50
CA MET A 113 7.44 -13.42 -5.09
C MET A 113 8.03 -14.69 -4.47
N GLU A 114 9.16 -15.19 -4.97
CA GLU A 114 9.89 -16.31 -4.36
C GLU A 114 10.27 -15.98 -2.91
N ASN A 115 10.89 -14.82 -2.68
CA ASN A 115 11.26 -14.38 -1.35
C ASN A 115 10.05 -14.32 -0.41
N ARG A 116 8.93 -13.75 -0.87
CA ARG A 116 7.69 -13.68 -0.09
C ARG A 116 7.07 -15.04 0.23
N LEU A 117 7.14 -16.00 -0.68
CA LEU A 117 6.60 -17.35 -0.47
C LEU A 117 7.45 -18.18 0.47
N THR A 118 8.77 -17.93 0.51
CA THR A 118 9.73 -18.66 1.34
C THR A 118 9.81 -18.09 2.77
N SER A 119 9.68 -16.77 2.93
CA SER A 119 9.72 -16.13 4.25
C SER A 119 8.52 -16.55 5.09
N HIS A 120 8.72 -16.68 6.40
CA HIS A 120 7.66 -16.92 7.38
C HIS A 120 7.29 -15.61 8.08
N ASP A 121 6.03 -15.53 8.52
CA ASP A 121 5.61 -14.40 9.34
C ASP A 121 6.28 -14.53 10.71
N SER A 122 6.98 -13.48 11.16
CA SER A 122 7.60 -13.42 12.48
C SER A 122 6.57 -12.97 13.51
N ALA A 123 6.52 -13.62 14.67
CA ALA A 123 5.72 -13.14 15.78
C ALA A 123 6.32 -11.84 16.32
N PHE A 124 5.48 -10.85 16.58
CA PHE A 124 5.90 -9.57 17.15
C PHE A 124 6.22 -9.72 18.65
N ASP A 125 5.36 -10.44 19.35
CA ASP A 125 5.54 -10.77 20.76
C ASP A 125 6.18 -12.15 20.92
N GLY A 126 7.02 -12.31 21.92
CA GLY A 126 7.61 -13.61 22.27
C GLY A 126 6.56 -14.60 22.80
N PRO A 127 6.84 -15.89 22.77
CA PRO A 127 5.98 -16.89 23.38
C PRO A 127 5.87 -16.64 24.88
N VAL A 128 4.64 -16.59 25.39
CA VAL A 128 4.37 -16.43 26.82
C VAL A 128 4.78 -17.73 27.55
N GLY A 129 5.80 -17.65 28.41
CA GLY A 129 6.15 -18.75 29.32
C GLY A 129 7.22 -19.73 28.84
N SER A 130 8.10 -19.37 27.93
CA SER A 130 9.32 -20.16 27.69
C SER A 130 10.39 -19.77 28.70
N ASP A 131 10.53 -20.60 29.75
CA ASP A 131 11.64 -20.53 30.73
C ASP A 131 12.98 -21.04 30.18
N ASP A 132 13.04 -21.31 28.88
CA ASP A 132 14.26 -21.75 28.22
C ASP A 132 15.19 -20.55 27.93
N GLU A 133 16.40 -20.64 28.45
CA GLU A 133 17.52 -19.68 28.33
C GLU A 133 18.00 -19.38 26.91
N SER A 134 17.36 -19.89 25.89
CA SER A 134 17.60 -19.47 24.49
C SER A 134 16.73 -18.24 24.15
N ASP A 135 17.09 -17.12 24.76
CA ASP A 135 16.46 -15.81 24.53
C ASP A 135 16.60 -15.37 23.06
N ILE A 136 15.74 -15.89 22.20
CA ILE A 136 15.47 -15.24 20.92
C ILE A 136 14.60 -14.02 21.24
N MET A 137 15.23 -12.86 21.41
CA MET A 137 14.54 -11.61 21.66
C MET A 137 13.46 -11.38 20.59
N SER A 138 12.23 -11.21 21.03
CA SER A 138 11.13 -10.88 20.14
C SER A 138 11.27 -9.43 19.61
N PRO A 139 10.73 -9.11 18.43
CA PRO A 139 10.77 -7.74 17.90
C PRO A 139 10.25 -6.69 18.87
N SER A 140 9.25 -6.99 19.69
CA SER A 140 8.72 -6.10 20.73
C SER A 140 9.75 -5.70 21.78
N GLN A 141 10.79 -6.50 22.01
CA GLN A 141 11.81 -6.24 23.04
C GLN A 141 12.95 -5.35 22.55
N TYR A 142 13.25 -5.35 21.24
CA TYR A 142 14.37 -4.56 20.69
C TYR A 142 13.96 -3.39 19.81
N LEU A 143 12.66 -3.27 19.45
CA LEU A 143 12.16 -2.11 18.74
C LEU A 143 11.93 -0.96 19.72
N GLU A 144 12.71 0.10 19.55
CA GLU A 144 12.56 1.32 20.34
C GLU A 144 11.51 2.25 19.68
N ASP A 145 10.61 2.77 20.51
CA ASP A 145 9.78 3.91 20.12
C ASP A 145 10.54 5.22 20.36
N LYS A 146 11.01 5.84 19.31
CA LYS A 146 11.73 7.12 19.35
C LYS A 146 10.82 8.35 19.31
N SER A 147 9.52 8.18 19.24
CA SER A 147 8.55 9.28 19.11
C SER A 147 8.60 10.24 20.32
N PHE A 148 8.98 9.74 21.48
CA PHE A 148 9.06 10.50 22.73
C PHE A 148 10.51 10.70 23.23
N SER A 149 11.50 10.51 22.37
CA SER A 149 12.89 10.84 22.74
C SER A 149 13.02 12.34 22.99
N PRO A 150 13.41 12.78 24.21
CA PRO A 150 13.55 14.20 24.50
C PRO A 150 14.52 14.93 23.57
N GLU A 151 15.57 14.26 23.13
CA GLU A 151 16.56 14.78 22.17
C GLU A 151 15.91 15.12 20.83
N ILE A 152 15.10 14.19 20.29
CA ILE A 152 14.41 14.39 19.00
C ILE A 152 13.37 15.50 19.14
N LEU A 153 12.58 15.48 20.24
CA LEU A 153 11.55 16.49 20.46
C LEU A 153 12.14 17.91 20.59
N VAL A 154 13.24 18.05 21.31
CA VAL A 154 13.92 19.36 21.43
C VAL A 154 14.51 19.79 20.10
N ALA A 155 15.18 18.90 19.37
CA ALA A 155 15.73 19.20 18.06
C ALA A 155 14.63 19.62 17.05
N ASP A 156 13.53 18.89 17.01
CA ASP A 156 12.38 19.21 16.14
C ASP A 156 11.75 20.57 16.52
N GLN A 157 11.68 20.86 17.83
CA GLN A 157 11.15 22.13 18.31
C GLN A 157 12.08 23.30 17.99
N GLU A 158 13.40 23.17 18.19
CA GLU A 158 14.39 24.18 17.81
C GLU A 158 14.32 24.49 16.30
N VAL A 159 14.20 23.44 15.46
CA VAL A 159 14.04 23.63 14.01
C VAL A 159 12.72 24.34 13.68
N ALA A 160 11.63 24.00 14.36
CA ALA A 160 10.33 24.64 14.15
C ALA A 160 10.36 26.12 14.57
N ASP A 161 10.96 26.43 15.71
CA ASP A 161 11.10 27.79 16.22
C ASP A 161 11.98 28.63 15.30
N HIS A 162 13.13 28.10 14.87
CA HIS A 162 14.03 28.76 13.92
C HIS A 162 13.32 29.05 12.57
N ASN A 163 12.63 28.06 12.02
CA ASN A 163 11.85 28.24 10.78
C ASN A 163 10.73 29.30 10.95
N SER A 164 10.12 29.36 12.12
CA SER A 164 9.08 30.36 12.44
C SER A 164 9.65 31.77 12.52
N GLU A 165 10.80 31.94 13.14
CA GLU A 165 11.53 33.20 13.20
C GLU A 165 11.96 33.66 11.81
N GLU A 166 12.56 32.77 11.02
CA GLU A 166 12.95 33.09 9.64
C GLU A 166 11.76 33.47 8.76
N LEU A 167 10.64 32.74 8.88
CA LEU A 167 9.40 33.08 8.17
C LEU A 167 8.90 34.47 8.58
N THR A 168 8.93 34.78 9.87
CA THR A 168 8.50 36.08 10.38
C THR A 168 9.39 37.22 9.85
N MET A 169 10.69 37.02 9.81
CA MET A 169 11.64 37.97 9.22
C MET A 169 11.41 38.14 7.71
N ALA A 170 11.21 37.05 6.99
CA ALA A 170 10.95 37.07 5.56
C ALA A 170 9.60 37.77 5.23
N LEU A 171 8.56 37.54 6.03
CA LEU A 171 7.30 38.23 5.91
C LEU A 171 7.41 39.75 6.17
N SER A 172 8.31 40.18 7.07
CA SER A 172 8.56 41.59 7.35
C SER A 172 9.20 42.36 6.18
N GLN A 173 9.88 41.64 5.26
CA GLN A 173 10.48 42.20 4.06
C GLN A 173 9.51 42.38 2.89
N LEU A 174 8.29 41.83 2.99
CA LEU A 174 7.27 41.99 1.98
C LEU A 174 6.55 43.34 2.15
N ASP A 175 6.02 43.85 1.03
CA ASP A 175 5.08 44.97 1.04
C ASP A 175 3.78 44.59 1.77
N GLU A 176 3.14 45.57 2.44
CA GLU A 176 1.96 45.32 3.28
C GLU A 176 0.85 44.56 2.53
N ARG A 177 0.66 44.89 1.25
CA ARG A 177 -0.37 44.23 0.42
C ARG A 177 -0.06 42.77 0.17
N SER A 178 1.19 42.44 -0.16
CA SER A 178 1.62 41.06 -0.35
C SER A 178 1.58 40.27 0.95
N LYS A 179 1.95 40.89 2.07
CA LYS A 179 1.89 40.29 3.40
C LYS A 179 0.44 39.96 3.81
N ASP A 180 -0.48 40.88 3.59
CA ASP A 180 -1.90 40.67 3.93
C ASP A 180 -2.52 39.51 3.07
N ILE A 181 -2.24 39.51 1.77
CA ILE A 181 -2.71 38.44 0.88
C ILE A 181 -2.17 37.06 1.33
N ILE A 182 -0.88 36.98 1.68
CA ILE A 182 -0.27 35.71 2.16
C ILE A 182 -0.87 35.32 3.51
N ALA A 183 -1.05 36.25 4.44
CA ALA A 183 -1.60 36.00 5.76
C ALA A 183 -3.02 35.43 5.68
N ARG A 184 -3.90 36.04 4.90
CA ARG A 184 -5.29 35.58 4.76
C ARG A 184 -5.43 34.26 4.00
N ARG A 185 -4.53 33.99 3.05
CA ARG A 185 -4.60 32.75 2.25
C ARG A 185 -3.95 31.54 2.91
N TYR A 186 -2.89 31.75 3.70
CA TYR A 186 -2.09 30.64 4.21
C TYR A 186 -2.01 30.55 5.71
N LEU A 187 -2.07 31.69 6.42
CA LEU A 187 -1.86 31.75 7.87
C LEU A 187 -3.14 31.89 8.66
N ALA A 188 -4.24 32.35 8.03
CA ALA A 188 -5.52 32.49 8.70
C ALA A 188 -6.24 31.14 8.87
N ASP A 189 -7.00 30.99 9.98
CA ASP A 189 -7.82 29.79 10.24
C ASP A 189 -8.88 29.57 9.16
N GLN A 190 -9.50 30.68 8.69
CA GLN A 190 -10.39 30.66 7.53
C GLN A 190 -9.65 31.22 6.32
N LYS A 191 -9.32 30.34 5.38
CA LYS A 191 -8.59 30.73 4.16
C LYS A 191 -9.52 31.38 3.16
N GLU A 192 -9.22 32.60 2.76
CA GLU A 192 -9.97 33.34 1.75
C GLU A 192 -9.63 32.90 0.33
N THR A 193 -10.60 33.00 -0.58
CA THR A 193 -10.39 32.66 -1.99
C THR A 193 -9.77 33.83 -2.76
N LEU A 194 -9.21 33.55 -3.96
CA LEU A 194 -8.68 34.59 -4.83
C LEU A 194 -9.76 35.60 -5.28
N HIS A 195 -11.01 35.16 -5.34
CA HIS A 195 -12.13 36.00 -5.73
C HIS A 195 -12.52 36.96 -4.60
N ASP A 196 -12.59 36.50 -3.36
CA ASP A 196 -12.91 37.33 -2.20
C ASP A 196 -11.88 38.44 -2.05
N LEU A 197 -10.59 38.14 -2.14
CA LEU A 197 -9.52 39.13 -2.11
C LEU A 197 -9.56 40.08 -3.33
N ALA A 198 -9.92 39.59 -4.50
CA ALA A 198 -10.02 40.37 -5.72
C ALA A 198 -11.14 41.44 -5.60
N ASP A 199 -12.27 41.08 -5.03
CA ASP A 199 -13.41 41.97 -4.79
C ASP A 199 -13.06 43.03 -3.76
N GLU A 200 -12.39 42.68 -2.67
CA GLU A 200 -11.96 43.63 -1.63
C GLU A 200 -10.93 44.63 -2.15
N TYR A 201 -9.89 44.11 -2.84
CA TYR A 201 -8.84 44.98 -3.40
C TYR A 201 -9.21 45.68 -4.72
N LYS A 202 -10.42 45.42 -5.25
CA LYS A 202 -10.92 45.96 -6.54
C LYS A 202 -9.97 45.71 -7.71
N VAL A 203 -9.42 44.48 -7.78
CA VAL A 203 -8.53 44.04 -8.85
C VAL A 203 -8.99 42.68 -9.39
N SER A 204 -8.44 42.24 -10.52
CA SER A 204 -8.77 40.92 -11.02
C SER A 204 -8.16 39.80 -10.16
N ALA A 205 -8.83 38.67 -10.09
CA ALA A 205 -8.32 37.48 -9.39
C ALA A 205 -6.93 37.03 -9.91
N GLU A 206 -6.67 37.19 -11.21
CA GLU A 206 -5.36 36.92 -11.81
C GLU A 206 -4.28 37.88 -11.31
N ARG A 207 -4.64 39.13 -11.00
CA ARG A 207 -3.70 40.07 -10.40
C ARG A 207 -3.32 39.69 -8.97
N ILE A 208 -4.29 39.23 -8.16
CA ILE A 208 -4.01 38.68 -6.83
C ILE A 208 -3.09 37.46 -6.96
N ARG A 209 -3.33 36.55 -7.90
CA ARG A 209 -2.47 35.38 -8.15
C ARG A 209 -1.04 35.77 -8.55
N GLN A 210 -0.86 36.84 -9.34
CA GLN A 210 0.47 37.34 -9.68
C GLN A 210 1.21 37.91 -8.45
N ILE A 211 0.51 38.65 -7.61
CA ILE A 211 1.09 39.19 -6.36
C ILE A 211 1.47 38.04 -5.42
N GLU A 212 0.57 37.08 -5.22
CA GLU A 212 0.82 35.88 -4.44
C GLU A 212 2.06 35.11 -4.90
N ASN A 213 2.15 34.80 -6.20
CA ASN A 213 3.32 34.11 -6.77
C ASN A 213 4.60 34.93 -6.63
N GLY A 214 4.53 36.24 -6.77
CA GLY A 214 5.65 37.14 -6.56
C GLY A 214 6.13 37.14 -5.09
N ALA A 215 5.18 37.20 -4.16
CA ALA A 215 5.45 37.13 -2.72
C ALA A 215 6.07 35.79 -2.31
N LEU A 216 5.50 34.66 -2.77
CA LEU A 216 6.04 33.33 -2.50
C LEU A 216 7.47 33.15 -3.05
N LYS A 217 7.76 33.70 -4.23
CA LYS A 217 9.13 33.68 -4.77
C LYS A 217 10.11 34.46 -3.91
N LYS A 218 9.70 35.65 -3.42
CA LYS A 218 10.53 36.47 -2.52
C LYS A 218 10.77 35.77 -1.18
N LEU A 219 9.71 35.18 -0.59
CA LEU A 219 9.82 34.39 0.64
C LEU A 219 10.77 33.21 0.49
N LYS A 220 10.59 32.45 -0.60
CA LYS A 220 11.48 31.32 -0.88
C LYS A 220 12.94 31.74 -1.05
N ALA A 221 13.20 32.87 -1.73
CA ALA A 221 14.56 33.38 -1.89
C ALA A 221 15.16 33.88 -0.57
N ALA A 222 14.35 34.52 0.28
CA ALA A 222 14.79 34.99 1.60
C ALA A 222 15.15 33.82 2.52
N MET A 223 14.32 32.79 2.61
CA MET A 223 14.56 31.61 3.43
C MET A 223 15.69 30.71 2.87
N SER A 224 15.89 30.67 1.53
CA SER A 224 16.99 29.89 0.92
C SER A 224 18.36 30.54 1.07
N ASN A 225 18.44 31.83 1.37
CA ASN A 225 19.71 32.54 1.62
C ASN A 225 20.13 32.53 3.10
N ALA A 226 19.26 32.06 3.98
CA ALA A 226 19.49 31.95 5.42
C ALA A 226 19.99 30.56 5.84
N ALA A 227 19.88 29.55 4.97
CA ALA A 227 20.39 28.19 5.13
C ALA A 227 21.79 28.07 4.49
#